data_ac47b08564ffd0ab8f3d98ab86a2496f
#
_entry.id   ac47b08564ffd0ab8f3d98ab86a2496f
#
_cell.length_a   1.000
_cell.length_b   1.000
_cell.length_c   1.000
_cell.angle_alpha   90.00
_cell.angle_beta   90.00
_cell.angle_gamma   90.00
#
_symmetry.space_group_name_H-M   'P 1'
#
loop_
_entity.id
_entity.type
_entity.pdbx_description
1 polymer ?
#
loop_
_entity_poly.entity_id
_entity_poly.type
_entity_poly.pdbx_seq_one_letter_code
_entity_poly.pdbx_strand_id
1 'polypeptide(L)'
;MPMKLFVSGSRSIKELPLVVRSYLDRFMSQGVIFLVGDCDGVDSLIQKYLYDSHYNKVVVYTSGKSPRHFYGSIQWEIVHLNIDPTEYLGREYHRQKDIRMSYDCTRGFAIWDGESRATKQNIYRLRNMGKTCTVFRTDWKENNK
;
A
#
# COMPACT_ATOMS: atom_id res chain seq x y z
N MET A 1 -17.99 11.19 -2.97
CA MET A 1 -17.37 9.86 -2.76
C MET A 1 -16.01 10.05 -2.12
N PRO A 2 -15.70 9.31 -1.06
CA PRO A 2 -14.39 9.42 -0.44
C PRO A 2 -13.30 8.86 -1.36
N MET A 3 -12.13 9.47 -1.27
CA MET A 3 -10.96 8.97 -1.99
C MET A 3 -10.49 7.66 -1.37
N LYS A 4 -10.17 6.67 -2.19
CA LYS A 4 -9.55 5.42 -1.77
C LYS A 4 -8.11 5.42 -2.26
N LEU A 5 -7.17 5.48 -1.35
CA LEU A 5 -5.75 5.59 -1.67
C LEU A 5 -5.05 4.25 -1.51
N PHE A 6 -4.56 3.70 -2.62
CA PHE A 6 -3.75 2.48 -2.59
C PHE A 6 -2.31 2.87 -2.28
N VAL A 7 -1.84 2.56 -1.09
CA VAL A 7 -0.45 2.80 -0.70
C VAL A 7 0.34 1.53 -0.89
N SER A 8 1.39 1.59 -1.70
CA SER A 8 2.28 0.47 -1.96
C SER A 8 3.72 0.89 -1.74
N GLY A 9 4.60 -0.09 -1.63
CA GLY A 9 6.01 0.25 -1.49
C GLY A 9 6.91 -0.96 -1.33
N SER A 10 8.20 -0.66 -1.28
CA SER A 10 9.26 -1.66 -1.32
C SER A 10 9.44 -2.34 0.02
N ARG A 11 9.71 -3.65 -0.02
CA ARG A 11 9.95 -4.46 1.18
C ARG A 11 11.25 -4.08 1.88
N SER A 12 12.19 -3.50 1.17
CA SER A 12 13.49 -3.11 1.70
C SER A 12 13.45 -1.89 2.61
N ILE A 13 12.37 -1.12 2.57
CA ILE A 13 12.26 0.12 3.33
C ILE A 13 11.98 -0.22 4.79
N LYS A 14 12.81 0.31 5.69
CA LYS A 14 12.76 -0.03 7.12
C LYS A 14 12.11 1.03 7.98
N GLU A 15 11.98 2.26 7.47
CA GLU A 15 11.27 3.32 8.17
C GLU A 15 10.68 4.29 7.17
N LEU A 16 9.60 4.96 7.56
CA LEU A 16 8.94 5.94 6.70
C LEU A 16 9.68 7.28 6.78
N PRO A 17 10.11 7.82 5.63
CA PRO A 17 10.70 9.17 5.61
C PRO A 17 9.72 10.22 6.14
N LEU A 18 10.25 11.30 6.70
CA LEU A 18 9.43 12.37 7.26
C LEU A 18 8.45 12.95 6.22
N VAL A 19 8.91 13.11 4.98
CA VAL A 19 8.05 13.62 3.90
C VAL A 19 6.86 12.71 3.68
N VAL A 20 7.09 11.39 3.70
CA VAL A 20 6.01 10.40 3.54
C VAL A 20 5.00 10.51 4.68
N ARG A 21 5.49 10.62 5.93
CA ARG A 21 4.61 10.79 7.08
C ARG A 21 3.76 12.04 6.96
N SER A 22 4.35 13.12 6.45
CA SER A 22 3.61 14.37 6.22
C SER A 22 2.49 14.19 5.18
N TYR A 23 2.75 13.44 4.12
CA TYR A 23 1.72 13.11 3.13
C TYR A 23 0.59 12.28 3.77
N LEU A 24 0.96 11.29 4.59
CA LEU A 24 -0.04 10.46 5.26
C LEU A 24 -0.91 11.29 6.20
N ASP A 25 -0.31 12.20 6.95
CA ASP A 25 -1.05 13.09 7.85
C ASP A 25 -2.07 13.92 7.09
N ARG A 26 -1.66 14.44 5.93
CA ARG A 26 -2.54 15.23 5.07
C ARG A 26 -3.70 14.39 4.55
N PHE A 27 -3.41 13.17 4.08
CA PHE A 27 -4.47 12.27 3.60
C PHE A 27 -5.43 11.90 4.72
N MET A 28 -4.92 11.65 5.93
CA MET A 28 -5.78 11.39 7.08
C MET A 28 -6.69 12.58 7.38
N SER A 29 -6.16 13.79 7.32
CA SER A 29 -6.96 15.00 7.57
C SER A 29 -8.06 15.19 6.54
N GLN A 30 -7.89 14.63 5.34
CA GLN A 30 -8.88 14.69 4.28
C GLN A 30 -9.91 13.55 4.35
N GLY A 31 -9.78 12.66 5.31
CA GLY A 31 -10.71 11.54 5.47
C GLY A 31 -10.57 10.43 4.43
N VAL A 32 -9.40 10.27 3.86
CA VAL A 32 -9.13 9.27 2.83
C VAL A 32 -9.26 7.86 3.39
N ILE A 33 -9.78 6.93 2.59
CA ILE A 33 -9.77 5.51 2.93
C ILE A 33 -8.48 4.92 2.38
N PHE A 34 -7.65 4.35 3.26
CA PHE A 34 -6.38 3.73 2.86
C PHE A 34 -6.59 2.26 2.51
N LEU A 35 -6.10 1.86 1.34
CA LEU A 35 -6.03 0.46 0.94
C LEU A 35 -4.58 0.02 1.05
N VAL A 36 -4.29 -0.98 1.87
CA VAL A 36 -2.93 -1.40 2.20
C VAL A 36 -2.83 -2.92 2.14
N GLY A 37 -1.70 -3.42 1.68
CA GLY A 37 -1.43 -4.84 1.69
C GLY A 37 -0.91 -5.35 3.03
N ASP A 38 -0.48 -6.60 3.06
CA ASP A 38 -0.06 -7.28 4.29
C ASP A 38 1.42 -7.72 4.27
N CYS A 39 2.22 -7.12 3.39
CA CYS A 39 3.62 -7.50 3.21
C CYS A 39 4.53 -6.82 4.24
N ASP A 40 5.77 -7.33 4.33
CA ASP A 40 6.83 -6.64 5.07
C ASP A 40 7.17 -5.31 4.41
N GLY A 41 7.93 -4.49 5.11
CA GLY A 41 8.41 -3.22 4.59
C GLY A 41 7.33 -2.16 4.65
N VAL A 42 7.10 -1.47 3.53
CA VAL A 42 6.19 -0.33 3.51
C VAL A 42 4.78 -0.69 4.01
N ASP A 43 4.23 -1.84 3.59
CA ASP A 43 2.90 -2.22 4.04
C ASP A 43 2.78 -2.24 5.56
N SER A 44 3.72 -2.90 6.24
CA SER A 44 3.74 -2.96 7.71
C SER A 44 3.93 -1.59 8.33
N LEU A 45 4.84 -0.79 7.78
CA LEU A 45 5.13 0.53 8.30
C LEU A 45 3.91 1.46 8.18
N ILE A 46 3.20 1.39 7.06
CA ILE A 46 1.99 2.19 6.85
C ILE A 46 0.90 1.76 7.84
N GLN A 47 0.67 0.46 7.97
CA GLN A 47 -0.32 -0.04 8.91
C GLN A 47 -0.03 0.45 10.33
N LYS A 48 1.24 0.32 10.75
CA LYS A 48 1.63 0.75 12.09
C LYS A 48 1.43 2.24 12.29
N TYR A 49 1.80 3.04 11.30
CA TYR A 49 1.65 4.50 11.38
C TYR A 49 0.19 4.90 11.50
N LEU A 50 -0.68 4.31 10.70
CA LEU A 50 -2.12 4.59 10.74
C LEU A 50 -2.73 4.14 12.06
N TYR A 51 -2.32 2.98 12.57
CA TYR A 51 -2.78 2.47 13.84
C TYR A 51 -2.36 3.40 14.99
N ASP A 52 -1.09 3.79 15.02
CA ASP A 52 -0.56 4.68 16.06
C ASP A 52 -1.21 6.06 16.01
N SER A 53 -1.69 6.46 14.85
CA SER A 53 -2.43 7.72 14.66
C SER A 53 -3.92 7.59 14.99
N HIS A 54 -4.36 6.44 15.41
CA HIS A 54 -5.78 6.13 15.73
C HIS A 54 -6.70 6.35 14.54
N TYR A 55 -6.21 6.08 13.33
CA TYR A 55 -6.99 6.28 12.12
C TYR A 55 -7.75 5.01 11.75
N ASN A 56 -9.05 5.13 11.50
CA ASN A 56 -9.93 3.97 11.33
C ASN A 56 -10.36 3.67 9.90
N LYS A 57 -10.11 4.57 8.97
CA LYS A 57 -10.51 4.37 7.57
C LYS A 57 -9.44 3.62 6.81
N VAL A 58 -9.27 2.34 7.16
CA VAL A 58 -8.21 1.48 6.62
C VAL A 58 -8.80 0.15 6.22
N VAL A 59 -8.41 -0.30 5.04
CA VAL A 59 -8.78 -1.63 4.52
C VAL A 59 -7.49 -2.38 4.22
N VAL A 60 -7.29 -3.52 4.85
CA VAL A 60 -6.11 -4.37 4.63
C VAL A 60 -6.49 -5.49 3.68
N TYR A 61 -5.72 -5.67 2.63
CA TYR A 61 -5.95 -6.71 1.63
C TYR A 61 -4.98 -7.85 1.83
N THR A 62 -5.49 -9.07 1.75
CA THR A 62 -4.67 -10.27 1.79
C THR A 62 -5.12 -11.24 0.70
N SER A 63 -4.16 -11.95 0.10
CA SER A 63 -4.47 -12.98 -0.89
C SER A 63 -5.03 -14.24 -0.24
N GLY A 64 -4.76 -14.46 1.04
CA GLY A 64 -5.15 -15.65 1.76
C GLY A 64 -6.31 -15.46 2.71
N LYS A 65 -6.33 -16.30 3.73
CA LYS A 65 -7.40 -16.31 4.74
C LYS A 65 -7.16 -15.30 5.85
N SER A 66 -5.90 -14.97 6.12
CA SER A 66 -5.55 -13.98 7.13
C SER A 66 -4.34 -13.19 6.69
N PRO A 67 -4.25 -11.91 7.06
CA PRO A 67 -3.09 -11.07 6.69
C PRO A 67 -1.81 -11.60 7.32
N ARG A 68 -0.69 -11.50 6.58
CA ARG A 68 0.63 -11.82 7.11
C ARG A 68 1.04 -10.82 8.19
N HIS A 69 0.69 -9.55 8.01
CA HIS A 69 0.90 -8.49 8.99
C HIS A 69 -0.40 -7.71 9.15
N PHE A 70 -0.81 -7.52 10.38
CA PHE A 70 -2.03 -6.77 10.68
C PHE A 70 -1.87 -6.05 12.02
N TYR A 71 -1.74 -4.73 11.96
CA TYR A 71 -1.63 -3.88 13.15
C TYR A 71 -2.97 -3.34 13.61
N GLY A 72 -4.00 -3.52 12.81
CA GLY A 72 -5.26 -2.83 12.98
C GLY A 72 -6.09 -3.29 14.14
N SER A 73 -7.27 -2.67 14.21
CA SER A 73 -8.26 -2.93 15.24
C SER A 73 -9.50 -3.53 14.59
N ILE A 74 -10.50 -3.81 15.43
CA ILE A 74 -11.80 -4.29 14.96
C ILE A 74 -12.48 -3.29 14.03
N GLN A 75 -12.09 -2.02 14.05
CA GLN A 75 -12.66 -0.99 13.18
C GLN A 75 -12.09 -0.99 11.77
N TRP A 76 -10.96 -1.67 11.57
CA TRP A 76 -10.40 -1.81 10.23
C TRP A 76 -11.10 -2.94 9.48
N GLU A 77 -11.20 -2.78 8.17
CA GLU A 77 -11.75 -3.80 7.30
C GLU A 77 -10.64 -4.67 6.75
N ILE A 78 -10.94 -5.95 6.53
CA ILE A 78 -10.00 -6.88 5.88
C ILE A 78 -10.69 -7.45 4.66
N VAL A 79 -10.04 -7.35 3.50
CA VAL A 79 -10.51 -7.99 2.27
C VAL A 79 -9.70 -9.26 2.06
N HIS A 80 -10.37 -10.40 2.17
CA HIS A 80 -9.79 -11.72 1.96
C HIS A 80 -10.12 -12.15 0.53
N LEU A 81 -9.10 -12.24 -0.32
CA LEU A 81 -9.34 -12.70 -1.69
C LEU A 81 -9.52 -14.21 -1.77
N ASN A 82 -8.96 -14.93 -0.81
CA ASN A 82 -9.01 -16.40 -0.78
C ASN A 82 -8.53 -17.02 -2.09
N ILE A 83 -7.39 -16.52 -2.60
CA ILE A 83 -6.80 -17.00 -3.83
C ILE A 83 -6.35 -18.45 -3.64
N ASP A 84 -6.63 -19.30 -4.63
CA ASP A 84 -6.21 -20.68 -4.61
C ASP A 84 -4.69 -20.76 -4.74
N PRO A 85 -3.96 -21.25 -3.71
CA PRO A 85 -2.50 -21.31 -3.77
C PRO A 85 -1.99 -22.34 -4.77
N THR A 86 -2.85 -23.21 -5.33
CA THR A 86 -2.45 -24.13 -6.37
C THR A 86 -2.53 -23.49 -7.75
N GLU A 87 -3.36 -22.47 -7.95
CA GLU A 87 -3.45 -21.74 -9.21
C GLU A 87 -2.36 -20.70 -9.36
N TYR A 88 -2.03 -20.03 -8.26
CA TYR A 88 -1.06 -18.94 -8.26
C TYR A 88 0.02 -19.27 -7.23
N LEU A 89 1.28 -19.28 -7.64
CA LEU A 89 2.41 -19.64 -6.79
C LEU A 89 3.31 -18.42 -6.54
N GLY A 90 3.90 -18.37 -5.34
CA GLY A 90 4.91 -17.37 -4.99
C GLY A 90 4.44 -15.96 -5.19
N ARG A 91 5.17 -15.20 -6.02
CA ARG A 91 4.88 -13.78 -6.27
C ARG A 91 3.52 -13.55 -6.91
N GLU A 92 3.09 -14.45 -7.80
CA GLU A 92 1.81 -14.32 -8.46
C GLU A 92 0.65 -14.41 -7.47
N TYR A 93 0.79 -15.29 -6.48
CA TYR A 93 -0.22 -15.43 -5.42
C TYR A 93 -0.40 -14.10 -4.67
N HIS A 94 0.70 -13.48 -4.26
CA HIS A 94 0.65 -12.21 -3.51
C HIS A 94 0.29 -11.02 -4.41
N ARG A 95 0.59 -11.12 -5.70
CA ARG A 95 0.25 -10.06 -6.65
C ARG A 95 -1.26 -9.90 -6.83
N GLN A 96 -2.04 -10.95 -6.59
CA GLN A 96 -3.50 -10.88 -6.80
C GLN A 96 -4.13 -9.78 -5.95
N LYS A 97 -3.68 -9.59 -4.71
CA LYS A 97 -4.20 -8.50 -3.88
C LYS A 97 -3.83 -7.12 -4.42
N ASP A 98 -2.62 -6.99 -4.98
CA ASP A 98 -2.18 -5.73 -5.57
C ASP A 98 -3.04 -5.36 -6.78
N ILE A 99 -3.35 -6.33 -7.60
CA ILE A 99 -4.23 -6.13 -8.76
C ILE A 99 -5.61 -5.68 -8.28
N ARG A 100 -6.14 -6.32 -7.26
CA ARG A 100 -7.46 -5.97 -6.72
C ARG A 100 -7.47 -4.55 -6.15
N MET A 101 -6.45 -4.18 -5.38
CA MET A 101 -6.35 -2.82 -4.84
C MET A 101 -6.25 -1.78 -5.96
N SER A 102 -5.57 -2.12 -7.06
CA SER A 102 -5.46 -1.23 -8.21
C SER A 102 -6.82 -0.93 -8.83
N TYR A 103 -7.71 -1.92 -8.86
CA TYR A 103 -9.08 -1.72 -9.34
C TYR A 103 -9.94 -0.94 -8.37
N ASP A 104 -9.81 -1.24 -7.08
CA ASP A 104 -10.68 -0.68 -6.05
C ASP A 104 -10.34 0.77 -5.69
N CYS A 105 -9.10 1.19 -5.90
CA CYS A 105 -8.65 2.51 -5.47
C CYS A 105 -9.07 3.63 -6.43
N THR A 106 -9.06 4.86 -5.90
CA THR A 106 -9.23 6.07 -6.69
C THR A 106 -7.90 6.53 -7.26
N ARG A 107 -6.82 6.43 -6.46
CA ARG A 107 -5.47 6.80 -6.86
C ARG A 107 -4.46 6.05 -6.01
N GLY A 108 -3.20 6.10 -6.42
CA GLY A 108 -2.12 5.43 -5.73
C GLY A 108 -1.09 6.38 -5.14
N PHE A 109 -0.36 5.87 -4.15
CA PHE A 109 0.80 6.52 -3.56
C PHE A 109 1.84 5.43 -3.32
N ALA A 110 2.95 5.49 -4.05
CA ALA A 110 3.99 4.47 -3.99
C ALA A 110 5.26 5.01 -3.34
N ILE A 111 5.82 4.24 -2.43
CA ILE A 111 7.07 4.56 -1.76
C ILE A 111 8.08 3.52 -2.27
N TRP A 112 8.95 3.95 -3.18
CA TRP A 112 9.73 3.04 -4.02
C TRP A 112 11.23 3.24 -3.83
N ASP A 113 11.95 2.12 -3.69
CA ASP A 113 13.42 2.14 -3.59
C ASP A 113 14.13 2.24 -4.95
N GLY A 114 13.37 2.31 -6.03
CA GLY A 114 13.90 2.39 -7.38
C GLY A 114 14.22 1.03 -7.99
N GLU A 115 14.10 -0.05 -7.23
CA GLU A 115 14.49 -1.40 -7.67
C GLU A 115 13.36 -2.41 -7.59
N SER A 116 12.47 -2.31 -6.60
CA SER A 116 11.39 -3.28 -6.39
C SER A 116 10.49 -3.40 -7.62
N ARG A 117 10.40 -4.62 -8.15
CA ARG A 117 9.56 -4.90 -9.32
C ARG A 117 8.07 -4.82 -9.01
N ALA A 118 7.67 -5.32 -7.85
CA ALA A 118 6.27 -5.30 -7.46
C ALA A 118 5.73 -3.87 -7.37
N THR A 119 6.51 -2.97 -6.74
CA THR A 119 6.14 -1.57 -6.64
C THR A 119 6.08 -0.92 -8.01
N LYS A 120 7.06 -1.20 -8.87
CA LYS A 120 7.08 -0.67 -10.23
C LYS A 120 5.85 -1.12 -11.02
N GLN A 121 5.47 -2.38 -10.88
CA GLN A 121 4.30 -2.92 -11.56
C GLN A 121 3.02 -2.24 -11.07
N ASN A 122 2.92 -1.97 -9.78
CA ASN A 122 1.77 -1.25 -9.23
C ASN A 122 1.66 0.15 -9.81
N ILE A 123 2.78 0.85 -9.90
CA ILE A 123 2.83 2.20 -10.48
C ILE A 123 2.34 2.18 -11.93
N TYR A 124 2.88 1.29 -12.73
CA TYR A 124 2.52 1.20 -14.15
C TYR A 124 1.08 0.77 -14.35
N ARG A 125 0.62 -0.19 -13.55
CA ARG A 125 -0.77 -0.67 -13.63
C ARG A 125 -1.76 0.46 -13.41
N LEU A 126 -1.53 1.25 -12.36
CA LEU A 126 -2.39 2.39 -12.05
C LEU A 126 -2.40 3.42 -13.17
N ARG A 127 -1.23 3.76 -13.68
CA ARG A 127 -1.10 4.73 -14.77
C ARG A 127 -1.77 4.23 -16.06
N ASN A 128 -1.64 2.94 -16.34
CA ASN A 128 -2.30 2.33 -17.50
C ASN A 128 -3.82 2.32 -17.36
N MET A 129 -4.32 2.34 -16.13
CA MET A 129 -5.75 2.45 -15.86
C MET A 129 -6.25 3.90 -15.88
N GLY A 130 -5.37 4.86 -16.14
CA GLY A 130 -5.72 6.27 -16.10
C GLY A 130 -5.82 6.84 -14.70
N LYS A 131 -5.29 6.14 -13.71
CA LYS A 131 -5.30 6.60 -12.31
C LYS A 131 -3.99 7.29 -11.97
N THR A 132 -4.08 8.37 -11.20
CA THR A 132 -2.90 9.07 -10.71
C THR A 132 -2.16 8.20 -9.72
N CYS A 133 -0.83 8.12 -9.85
CA CYS A 133 0.02 7.48 -8.86
C CYS A 133 1.18 8.41 -8.53
N THR A 134 1.17 8.93 -7.32
CA THR A 134 2.27 9.75 -6.81
C THR A 134 3.37 8.79 -6.32
N VAL A 135 4.61 9.06 -6.71
CA VAL A 135 5.75 8.19 -6.36
C VAL A 135 6.75 8.98 -5.54
N PHE A 136 7.09 8.45 -4.37
CA PHE A 136 8.20 8.95 -3.56
C PHE A 136 9.34 7.94 -3.68
N ARG A 137 10.50 8.39 -4.17
CA ARG A 137 11.68 7.53 -4.34
C ARG A 137 12.64 7.70 -3.18
N THR A 138 12.89 6.62 -2.47
CA THR A 138 13.79 6.65 -1.31
C THR A 138 15.26 6.59 -1.71
N ASP A 139 15.56 6.22 -2.96
CA ASP A 139 16.93 6.17 -3.46
C ASP A 139 17.46 7.54 -3.90
N TRP A 140 16.59 8.55 -4.00
CA TRP A 140 17.03 9.91 -4.33
C TRP A 140 17.48 10.62 -3.08
N LYS A 141 18.68 11.18 -3.13
CA LYS A 141 19.28 11.89 -2.02
C LYS A 141 19.01 13.40 -2.12
N GLU A 142 18.98 14.05 -0.94
CA GLU A 142 18.74 15.48 -0.85
C GLU A 142 19.66 16.29 -1.76
N ASN A 143 20.96 15.96 -1.76
CA ASN A 143 21.94 16.70 -2.51
C ASN A 143 21.95 16.39 -4.00
N ASN A 144 21.06 15.57 -4.48
CA ASN A 144 20.84 15.32 -5.90
C ASN A 144 19.84 16.30 -6.51
N LYS A 145 19.43 17.24 -5.73
CA LYS A 145 18.51 18.27 -6.21
C LYS A 145 19.16 19.17 -7.23
#